data_3810752b2d05b44893c2c2aa53b15f00
#
_entry.id   3810752b2d05b44893c2c2aa53b15f00
#
_cell.length_a   1.000
_cell.length_b   1.000
_cell.length_c   1.000
_cell.angle_alpha   90.00
_cell.angle_beta   90.00
_cell.angle_gamma   90.00
#
_symmetry.space_group_name_H-M   'P 1'
#
loop_
_entity.id
_entity.type
_entity.pdbx_description
1 polymer ?
#
loop_
_entity_poly.entity_id
_entity_poly.type
_entity_poly.pdbx_seq_one_letter_code
_entity_poly.pdbx_strand_id
1 'polypeptide(L)'
;MSKVEAAVAWARRGYRVFPCHADEPGREGNARRAKKPMWEGWTEWASSDEATIRSWWGSQEFNIGVLTTDLVVVDIDMKHDRDGMASWFALYGGFDTLTVRSPSGGLHLYYTGANVALNQGTLGAGLDIRSHHGYVLAVSVR
;
A
#
# COMPACT_ATOMS: atom_id res chain seq x y z
N MET A 1 -1.12 14.79 -10.51
CA MET A 1 0.04 14.65 -9.61
C MET A 1 0.93 13.54 -10.15
N SER A 2 2.22 13.82 -10.34
CA SER A 2 3.17 12.79 -10.75
C SER A 2 3.41 11.75 -9.64
N LYS A 3 3.95 10.60 -10.00
CA LYS A 3 4.25 9.57 -9.00
C LYS A 3 5.26 10.06 -7.97
N VAL A 4 6.28 10.82 -8.38
CA VAL A 4 7.25 11.37 -7.44
C VAL A 4 6.60 12.33 -6.45
N GLU A 5 5.70 13.18 -6.91
CA GLU A 5 4.99 14.11 -6.01
C GLU A 5 4.06 13.34 -5.04
N ALA A 6 3.41 12.29 -5.53
CA ALA A 6 2.61 11.42 -4.67
C ALA A 6 3.49 10.71 -3.61
N ALA A 7 4.64 10.18 -4.01
CA ALA A 7 5.57 9.53 -3.07
C ALA A 7 6.07 10.52 -2.00
N VAL A 8 6.41 11.74 -2.40
CA VAL A 8 6.81 12.81 -1.48
C VAL A 8 5.66 13.17 -0.53
N ALA A 9 4.43 13.22 -1.02
CA ALA A 9 3.27 13.50 -0.17
C ALA A 9 3.08 12.43 0.91
N TRP A 10 3.30 11.16 0.58
CA TRP A 10 3.28 10.08 1.56
C TRP A 10 4.40 10.25 2.60
N ALA A 11 5.62 10.55 2.14
CA ALA A 11 6.76 10.78 3.03
C ALA A 11 6.53 11.94 4.00
N ARG A 12 5.92 13.02 3.54
CA ARG A 12 5.58 14.18 4.37
C ARG A 12 4.56 13.86 5.45
N ARG A 13 3.79 12.80 5.28
CA ARG A 13 2.89 12.27 6.32
C ARG A 13 3.59 11.34 7.30
N GLY A 14 4.89 11.10 7.13
CA GLY A 14 5.70 10.27 8.03
C GLY A 14 5.86 8.82 7.58
N TYR A 15 5.38 8.44 6.42
CA TYR A 15 5.51 7.08 5.90
C TYR A 15 6.82 6.89 5.15
N ARG A 16 7.41 5.72 5.26
CA ARG A 16 8.57 5.33 4.45
C ARG A 16 8.10 4.67 3.17
N VAL A 17 8.64 5.12 2.05
CA VAL A 17 8.22 4.66 0.72
C VAL A 17 9.40 4.11 -0.07
N PHE A 18 9.09 3.36 -1.10
CA PHE A 18 10.07 2.84 -2.06
C PHE A 18 9.39 2.63 -3.42
N PRO A 19 10.17 2.66 -4.52
CA PRO A 19 9.58 2.44 -5.84
C PRO A 19 9.30 0.96 -6.09
N CYS A 20 8.14 0.72 -6.67
CA CYS A 20 7.74 -0.57 -7.25
C CYS A 20 7.71 -0.45 -8.77
N HIS A 21 7.77 -1.57 -9.47
CA HIS A 21 7.72 -1.57 -10.93
C HIS A 21 6.49 -0.81 -11.43
N ALA A 22 6.68 -0.04 -12.50
CA ALA A 22 5.59 0.69 -13.15
C ALA A 22 4.63 -0.28 -13.85
N ASP A 23 3.40 0.18 -14.05
CA ASP A 23 2.45 -0.53 -14.89
C ASP A 23 2.98 -0.58 -16.34
N GLU A 24 2.85 -1.74 -16.97
CA GLU A 24 3.22 -1.90 -18.38
C GLU A 24 2.02 -1.59 -19.27
N PRO A 25 2.16 -0.74 -20.30
CA PRO A 25 1.08 -0.49 -21.26
C PRO A 25 0.56 -1.79 -21.86
N GLY A 26 -0.76 -1.96 -21.90
CA GLY A 26 -1.40 -3.17 -22.40
C GLY A 26 -1.47 -4.32 -21.41
N ARG A 27 -0.94 -4.14 -20.20
CA ARG A 27 -0.96 -5.15 -19.14
C ARG A 27 -1.54 -4.62 -17.84
N GLU A 28 -2.34 -3.60 -17.92
CA GLU A 28 -2.88 -2.88 -16.76
C GLU A 28 -3.71 -3.75 -15.81
N GLY A 29 -4.10 -4.91 -16.17
CA GLY A 29 -4.78 -5.85 -15.28
C GLY A 29 -3.90 -6.99 -14.78
N ASN A 30 -2.69 -7.18 -15.34
CA ASN A 30 -1.79 -8.26 -14.94
C ASN A 30 -0.68 -7.74 -14.02
N ALA A 31 -1.07 -7.39 -12.85
CA ALA A 31 -0.36 -6.53 -11.93
C ALA A 31 0.73 -7.21 -11.09
N ARG A 32 1.15 -8.45 -11.39
CA ARG A 32 2.14 -9.14 -10.54
C ARG A 32 3.46 -8.39 -10.48
N ARG A 33 3.97 -7.92 -11.64
CA ARG A 33 5.24 -7.21 -11.70
C ARG A 33 5.12 -5.79 -11.16
N ALA A 34 4.05 -5.09 -11.50
CA ALA A 34 3.79 -3.72 -11.06
C ALA A 34 3.64 -3.58 -9.54
N LYS A 35 3.43 -4.69 -8.83
CA LYS A 35 3.34 -4.70 -7.37
C LYS A 35 4.67 -5.04 -6.69
N LYS A 36 5.72 -5.37 -7.45
CA LYS A 36 6.99 -5.79 -6.87
C LYS A 36 7.92 -4.60 -6.63
N PRO A 37 8.65 -4.59 -5.51
CA PRO A 37 9.72 -3.61 -5.31
C PRO A 37 10.74 -3.64 -6.45
N MET A 38 11.28 -2.47 -6.79
CA MET A 38 12.30 -2.34 -7.83
C MET A 38 13.59 -3.05 -7.45
N TRP A 39 13.95 -3.07 -6.16
CA TRP A 39 15.19 -3.65 -5.66
C TRP A 39 14.93 -4.48 -4.41
N GLU A 40 15.82 -5.42 -4.14
CA GLU A 40 15.81 -6.17 -2.89
C GLU A 40 16.22 -5.28 -1.71
N GLY A 41 15.90 -5.71 -0.48
CA GLY A 41 16.24 -4.97 0.73
C GLY A 41 15.35 -3.77 1.02
N TRP A 42 14.20 -3.66 0.37
CA TRP A 42 13.26 -2.56 0.53
C TRP A 42 12.80 -2.35 1.98
N THR A 43 12.79 -3.38 2.80
CA THR A 43 12.46 -3.28 4.23
C THR A 43 13.44 -2.40 5.01
N GLU A 44 14.67 -2.29 4.53
CA GLU A 44 15.73 -1.54 5.19
C GLU A 44 15.95 -0.16 4.58
N TRP A 45 15.90 -0.05 3.24
CA TRP A 45 16.23 1.21 2.58
C TRP A 45 15.02 2.07 2.22
N ALA A 46 13.78 1.63 2.43
CA ALA A 46 12.61 2.50 2.30
C ALA A 46 12.81 3.80 3.10
N SER A 47 12.39 4.92 2.56
CA SER A 47 12.76 6.23 3.09
C SER A 47 11.59 7.21 3.11
N SER A 48 11.63 8.14 4.06
CA SER A 48 10.79 9.33 4.08
C SER A 48 11.57 10.61 3.73
N ASP A 49 12.83 10.47 3.33
CA ASP A 49 13.66 11.60 2.93
C ASP A 49 13.32 12.06 1.51
N GLU A 50 12.88 13.30 1.38
CA GLU A 50 12.37 13.84 0.11
C GLU A 50 13.44 13.84 -0.99
N ALA A 51 14.68 14.22 -0.66
CA ALA A 51 15.76 14.25 -1.65
C ALA A 51 16.07 12.83 -2.16
N THR A 52 16.11 11.85 -1.29
CA THR A 52 16.28 10.45 -1.65
C THR A 52 15.15 9.96 -2.56
N ILE A 53 13.92 10.24 -2.21
CA ILE A 53 12.74 9.86 -2.99
C ILE A 53 12.81 10.48 -4.39
N ARG A 54 13.09 11.75 -4.49
CA ARG A 54 13.23 12.44 -5.79
C ARG A 54 14.34 11.84 -6.64
N SER A 55 15.42 11.41 -6.03
CA SER A 55 16.51 10.73 -6.74
C SER A 55 16.10 9.37 -7.29
N TRP A 56 15.27 8.61 -6.56
CA TRP A 56 14.80 7.30 -7.02
C TRP A 56 13.82 7.38 -8.17
N TRP A 57 12.83 8.27 -8.07
CA TRP A 57 11.80 8.40 -9.10
C TRP A 57 12.29 9.17 -10.31
N GLY A 58 12.97 10.31 -10.11
CA GLY A 58 13.29 11.20 -11.21
C GLY A 58 12.02 11.58 -11.98
N SER A 59 12.02 11.30 -13.28
CA SER A 59 10.84 11.46 -14.14
C SER A 59 10.07 10.15 -14.38
N GLN A 60 10.46 9.06 -13.72
CA GLN A 60 9.84 7.76 -13.92
C GLN A 60 8.50 7.68 -13.18
N GLU A 61 7.60 6.87 -13.72
CA GLU A 61 6.27 6.64 -13.16
C GLU A 61 6.20 5.32 -12.38
N PHE A 62 7.23 5.03 -11.59
CA PHE A 62 7.23 3.87 -10.70
C PHE A 62 6.05 3.91 -9.73
N ASN A 63 5.46 2.75 -9.47
CA ASN A 63 4.46 2.64 -8.43
C ASN A 63 5.08 2.87 -7.04
N ILE A 64 4.25 3.18 -6.07
CA ILE A 64 4.69 3.56 -4.73
C ILE A 64 4.37 2.42 -3.76
N GLY A 65 5.41 1.83 -3.18
CA GLY A 65 5.27 0.95 -2.03
C GLY A 65 5.34 1.76 -0.74
N VAL A 66 4.42 1.55 0.16
CA VAL A 66 4.46 2.11 1.52
C VAL A 66 4.82 0.99 2.48
N LEU A 67 5.92 1.16 3.19
CA LEU A 67 6.38 0.19 4.19
C LEU A 67 5.39 0.16 5.36
N THR A 68 4.97 -1.05 5.75
CA THR A 68 3.99 -1.23 6.83
C THR A 68 4.62 -1.63 8.17
N THR A 69 5.95 -1.57 8.29
CA THR A 69 6.62 -1.72 9.58
C THR A 69 6.16 -0.61 10.52
N ASP A 70 5.76 -0.97 11.74
CA ASP A 70 5.14 -0.09 12.76
C ASP A 70 3.74 0.43 12.37
N LEU A 71 3.14 -0.15 11.35
CA LEU A 71 1.77 0.09 10.95
C LEU A 71 0.99 -1.21 10.93
N VAL A 72 -0.32 -1.09 11.00
CA VAL A 72 -1.25 -2.17 10.68
C VAL A 72 -2.17 -1.66 9.59
N VAL A 73 -2.05 -2.22 8.40
CA VAL A 73 -2.92 -1.88 7.29
C VAL A 73 -3.87 -3.05 7.04
N VAL A 74 -5.15 -2.78 7.12
CA VAL A 74 -6.18 -3.76 6.76
C VAL A 74 -6.50 -3.57 5.28
N ASP A 75 -6.29 -4.61 4.51
CA ASP A 75 -6.63 -4.65 3.09
C ASP A 75 -8.03 -5.26 2.92
N ILE A 76 -8.97 -4.43 2.52
CA ILE A 76 -10.35 -4.83 2.25
C ILE A 76 -10.45 -5.15 0.76
N ASP A 77 -10.53 -6.43 0.44
CA ASP A 77 -10.55 -6.93 -0.94
C ASP A 77 -11.99 -7.08 -1.45
N MET A 78 -12.25 -6.52 -2.63
CA MET A 78 -13.55 -6.53 -3.30
C MET A 78 -13.55 -7.30 -4.61
N LYS A 79 -12.52 -8.09 -4.90
CA LYS A 79 -12.38 -8.85 -6.14
C LYS A 79 -12.48 -10.37 -5.90
N HIS A 80 -12.59 -11.15 -6.99
CA HIS A 80 -12.66 -12.61 -6.94
C HIS A 80 -13.79 -13.14 -6.04
N ASP A 81 -14.99 -12.56 -6.18
CA ASP A 81 -16.18 -12.89 -5.40
C ASP A 81 -16.02 -12.67 -3.88
N ARG A 82 -15.03 -11.87 -3.48
CA ARG A 82 -14.84 -11.47 -2.10
C ARG A 82 -15.50 -10.13 -1.83
N ASP A 83 -16.26 -10.06 -0.77
CA ASP A 83 -16.84 -8.81 -0.29
C ASP A 83 -16.28 -8.49 1.10
N GLY A 84 -15.06 -7.95 1.09
CA GLY A 84 -14.38 -7.55 2.32
C GLY A 84 -15.12 -6.45 3.05
N MET A 85 -15.83 -5.56 2.34
CA MET A 85 -16.63 -4.51 2.98
C MET A 85 -17.76 -5.10 3.82
N ALA A 86 -18.48 -6.08 3.30
CA ALA A 86 -19.54 -6.75 4.07
C ALA A 86 -18.96 -7.43 5.30
N SER A 87 -17.83 -8.14 5.15
CA SER A 87 -17.13 -8.76 6.28
C SER A 87 -16.72 -7.72 7.33
N TRP A 88 -16.15 -6.61 6.91
CA TRP A 88 -15.72 -5.55 7.83
C TRP A 88 -16.89 -4.96 8.61
N PHE A 89 -17.96 -4.56 7.91
CA PHE A 89 -19.12 -3.97 8.56
C PHE A 89 -19.84 -4.95 9.49
N ALA A 90 -19.89 -6.24 9.15
CA ALA A 90 -20.47 -7.25 10.00
C ALA A 90 -19.69 -7.44 11.30
N LEU A 91 -18.34 -7.35 11.25
CA LEU A 91 -17.48 -7.62 12.41
C LEU A 91 -17.18 -6.36 13.24
N TYR A 92 -17.03 -5.20 12.59
CA TYR A 92 -16.47 -4.00 13.22
C TYR A 92 -17.36 -2.76 13.06
N GLY A 93 -18.38 -2.80 12.24
CA GLY A 93 -19.35 -1.72 12.04
C GLY A 93 -18.90 -0.66 11.06
N GLY A 94 -17.88 0.11 11.36
CA GLY A 94 -17.39 1.19 10.52
C GLY A 94 -15.89 1.36 10.65
N PHE A 95 -15.37 2.46 10.15
CA PHE A 95 -13.96 2.79 10.32
C PHE A 95 -13.79 4.31 10.44
N ASP A 96 -12.81 4.72 11.24
CA ASP A 96 -12.44 6.10 11.47
C ASP A 96 -10.91 6.18 11.48
N THR A 97 -10.30 6.07 10.32
CA THR A 97 -8.86 6.10 10.14
C THR A 97 -8.53 6.55 8.72
N LEU A 98 -7.23 6.79 8.45
CA LEU A 98 -6.80 7.07 7.08
C LEU A 98 -7.19 5.89 6.18
N THR A 99 -8.01 6.21 5.18
CA THR A 99 -8.55 5.24 4.25
C THR A 99 -8.11 5.59 2.85
N VAL A 100 -7.54 4.61 2.16
CA VAL A 100 -7.00 4.79 0.81
C VAL A 100 -7.63 3.75 -0.10
N ARG A 101 -8.12 4.18 -1.26
CA ARG A 101 -8.61 3.25 -2.28
C ARG A 101 -7.43 2.49 -2.87
N SER A 102 -7.50 1.18 -2.85
CA SER A 102 -6.45 0.37 -3.47
C SER A 102 -6.56 0.39 -5.00
N PRO A 103 -5.46 0.11 -5.74
CA PRO A 103 -5.50 0.07 -7.20
C PRO A 103 -6.53 -0.91 -7.78
N SER A 104 -6.88 -1.95 -7.05
CA SER A 104 -7.84 -2.96 -7.46
C SER A 104 -9.29 -2.64 -7.07
N GLY A 105 -9.56 -1.46 -6.50
CA GLY A 105 -10.91 -1.02 -6.14
C GLY A 105 -11.36 -1.36 -4.73
N GLY A 106 -10.51 -2.03 -3.93
CA GLY A 106 -10.75 -2.22 -2.50
C GLY A 106 -10.33 -1.01 -1.69
N LEU A 107 -10.17 -1.20 -0.38
CA LEU A 107 -9.73 -0.16 0.54
C LEU A 107 -8.55 -0.63 1.38
N HIS A 108 -7.66 0.29 1.71
CA HIS A 108 -6.65 0.11 2.74
C HIS A 108 -6.97 1.01 3.93
N LEU A 109 -7.14 0.41 5.11
CA LEU A 109 -7.35 1.13 6.35
C LEU A 109 -6.02 1.15 7.12
N TYR A 110 -5.51 2.34 7.42
CA TYR A 110 -4.19 2.52 8.04
C TYR A 110 -4.35 2.78 9.54
N TYR A 111 -3.69 1.94 10.34
CA TYR A 111 -3.62 2.12 11.79
C TYR A 111 -2.16 2.16 12.23
N THR A 112 -1.85 2.96 13.22
CA THR A 112 -0.55 2.90 13.92
C THR A 112 -0.62 1.82 15.00
N GLY A 113 0.50 1.18 15.28
CA GLY A 113 0.53 0.17 16.32
C GLY A 113 1.75 -0.74 16.23
N ALA A 114 1.77 -1.73 17.10
CA ALA A 114 2.82 -2.74 17.11
C ALA A 114 2.76 -3.61 15.85
N ASN A 115 3.92 -4.08 15.40
CA ASN A 115 3.98 -5.00 14.28
C ASN A 115 3.27 -6.30 14.61
N VAL A 116 2.42 -6.74 13.70
CA VAL A 116 1.76 -8.04 13.77
C VAL A 116 2.15 -8.89 12.56
N ALA A 117 2.03 -10.19 12.67
CA ALA A 117 2.32 -11.07 11.55
C ALA A 117 1.38 -10.78 10.38
N LEU A 118 1.90 -10.89 9.16
CA LEU A 118 1.08 -10.82 7.95
C LEU A 118 0.05 -11.95 7.99
N ASN A 119 -1.17 -11.63 7.62
CA ASN A 119 -2.28 -12.54 7.79
C ASN A 119 -3.27 -12.39 6.65
N GLN A 120 -3.72 -13.49 6.09
CA GLN A 120 -4.71 -13.54 5.02
C GLN A 120 -5.99 -14.20 5.51
N GLY A 121 -7.09 -13.47 5.43
CA GLY A 121 -8.41 -14.01 5.66
C GLY A 121 -8.77 -14.36 7.11
N THR A 122 -7.87 -14.24 8.07
CA THR A 122 -8.16 -14.61 9.47
C THR A 122 -9.17 -13.67 10.13
N LEU A 123 -9.20 -12.40 9.72
CA LEU A 123 -10.18 -11.43 10.22
C LEU A 123 -11.57 -11.66 9.61
N GLY A 124 -11.64 -12.33 8.48
CA GLY A 124 -12.88 -12.56 7.73
C GLY A 124 -12.61 -12.64 6.24
N ALA A 125 -13.60 -13.05 5.46
CA ALA A 125 -13.47 -13.17 4.01
C ALA A 125 -13.16 -11.82 3.37
N GLY A 126 -12.10 -11.76 2.56
CA GLY A 126 -11.67 -10.56 1.87
C GLY A 126 -10.95 -9.55 2.76
N LEU A 127 -10.52 -9.92 3.95
CA LEU A 127 -9.78 -9.06 4.89
C LEU A 127 -8.38 -9.63 5.11
N ASP A 128 -7.37 -8.86 4.75
CA ASP A 128 -5.95 -9.21 4.94
C ASP A 128 -5.26 -8.16 5.79
N ILE A 129 -4.21 -8.56 6.49
CA ILE A 129 -3.38 -7.64 7.29
C ILE A 129 -2.01 -7.51 6.65
N ARG A 130 -1.54 -6.28 6.51
CA ARG A 130 -0.16 -5.94 6.16
C ARG A 130 0.45 -5.17 7.32
N SER A 131 1.56 -5.64 7.84
CA SER A 131 2.24 -5.02 8.98
C SER A 131 3.73 -5.35 8.92
N HIS A 132 4.27 -6.00 9.94
CA HIS A 132 5.70 -6.31 10.10
C HIS A 132 6.33 -6.85 8.80
N HIS A 133 7.38 -6.18 8.32
CA HIS A 133 8.09 -6.51 7.07
C HIS A 133 7.17 -6.60 5.83
N GLY A 134 6.08 -5.87 5.85
CA GLY A 134 5.14 -5.82 4.73
C GLY A 134 5.13 -4.47 4.03
N TYR A 135 4.37 -4.42 2.95
CA TYR A 135 4.10 -3.17 2.24
C TYR A 135 2.74 -3.23 1.55
N VAL A 136 2.24 -2.06 1.21
CA VAL A 136 1.05 -1.89 0.37
C VAL A 136 1.39 -0.96 -0.78
N LEU A 137 0.71 -1.11 -1.90
CA LEU A 137 0.77 -0.12 -2.97
C LEU A 137 -0.10 1.07 -2.60
N ALA A 138 0.46 2.25 -2.73
CA ALA A 138 -0.24 3.49 -2.52
C ALA A 138 -0.66 4.11 -3.85
N VAL A 139 -1.72 4.88 -3.79
CA VAL A 139 -2.16 5.76 -4.87
C VAL A 139 -1.81 7.20 -4.53
N SER A 140 -2.01 8.12 -5.46
CA SER A 140 -1.83 9.53 -5.20
C SER A 140 -2.74 9.99 -4.04
N VAL A 141 -2.14 10.62 -3.05
CA VAL A 141 -2.89 11.21 -1.94
C VAL A 141 -3.46 12.54 -2.44
N ARG A 142 -4.75 12.67 -2.34
CA ARG A 142 -5.44 13.91 -2.69
C ARG A 142 -5.73 14.76 -1.46
#